data_e04fe6dde6775bd6904d84268cf52f54
#
_entry.id   e04fe6dde6775bd6904d84268cf52f54
#
_cell.length_a   1.000
_cell.length_b   1.000
_cell.length_c   1.000
_cell.angle_alpha   90.00
_cell.angle_beta   90.00
_cell.angle_gamma   90.00
#
_symmetry.space_group_name_H-M   'P 1'
#
loop_
_entity.id
_entity.type
_entity.pdbx_description
1 polymer ?
#
loop_
_entity_poly.entity_id
_entity_poly.type
_entity_poly.pdbx_seq_one_letter_code
_entity_poly.pdbx_strand_id
1 'polypeptide(L)'
;MTYRAWEQKPLDRTAVRELTAAIAEQAAAQLEEQAMDEAPWSDEKYKAVLAAQQKENALLAGILAARGITDPAEALTLLAGEEELSDPALLTDMDAACQRIWQAIDNGETIAVFGDYDVDGVTATALLYQHLKGMGATVKCMLPSREGDGYGLSKNAIQSMHNKGCTLIVTVDNGISAVEEADFAASLGMDLIITDHHLPPETLPKAVAVVDPLRVDDHSPFKGLCGAGVAFKLCAALDGCPPEEMLDYCGDLAAVGTVADVMPLVGENRTLVKAGLRQLQQTDRPGFGAMRSSSRSGCCSNNSSAALKICCSVSCRWALISFSLCASSSALSGSSQSTSCKAVTALSMRPAALMRGAMA
;
A
#
# COMPACT_ATOMS: atom_id res chain seq x y z
N MET A 1 -32.59 20.13 -15.05
CA MET A 1 -31.15 19.94 -15.12
C MET A 1 -30.72 19.97 -16.57
N THR A 2 -30.05 21.02 -17.02
CA THR A 2 -29.49 21.12 -18.35
C THR A 2 -28.20 20.30 -18.39
N TYR A 3 -28.22 19.20 -19.11
CA TYR A 3 -26.97 18.45 -19.38
C TYR A 3 -26.00 19.37 -20.14
N ARG A 4 -24.79 19.60 -19.57
CA ARG A 4 -23.71 20.27 -20.30
C ARG A 4 -23.35 19.38 -21.49
N ALA A 5 -23.30 19.95 -22.69
CA ALA A 5 -22.79 19.26 -23.86
C ALA A 5 -21.33 18.84 -23.59
N TRP A 6 -20.99 17.62 -24.01
CA TRP A 6 -19.59 17.15 -23.96
C TRP A 6 -18.79 17.96 -24.98
N GLU A 7 -17.84 18.74 -24.52
CA GLU A 7 -16.86 19.38 -25.40
C GLU A 7 -15.66 18.48 -25.55
N GLN A 8 -15.41 18.06 -26.78
CA GLN A 8 -14.20 17.30 -27.10
C GLN A 8 -13.04 18.29 -27.17
N LYS A 9 -12.07 18.19 -26.26
CA LYS A 9 -10.84 18.98 -26.36
C LYS A 9 -10.11 18.59 -27.63
N PRO A 10 -9.62 19.56 -28.44
CA PRO A 10 -8.80 19.24 -29.60
C PRO A 10 -7.52 18.53 -29.14
N LEU A 11 -7.27 17.36 -29.73
CA LEU A 11 -6.02 16.63 -29.51
C LEU A 11 -4.88 17.29 -30.28
N ASP A 12 -3.72 17.43 -29.67
CA ASP A 12 -2.48 17.75 -30.35
C ASP A 12 -2.08 16.60 -31.27
N ARG A 13 -2.32 16.76 -32.57
CA ARG A 13 -2.05 15.72 -33.55
C ARG A 13 -0.56 15.43 -33.70
N THR A 14 0.32 16.41 -33.42
CA THR A 14 1.77 16.21 -33.44
C THR A 14 2.20 15.31 -32.30
N ALA A 15 1.79 15.64 -31.08
CA ALA A 15 2.05 14.81 -29.89
C ALA A 15 1.51 13.38 -30.07
N VAL A 16 0.27 13.23 -30.58
CA VAL A 16 -0.28 11.87 -30.83
C VAL A 16 0.57 11.08 -31.81
N ARG A 17 1.11 11.73 -32.85
CA ARG A 17 1.96 11.06 -33.84
C ARG A 17 3.30 10.64 -33.24
N GLU A 18 3.95 11.52 -32.48
CA GLU A 18 5.22 11.25 -31.79
C GLU A 18 5.08 10.13 -30.77
N LEU A 19 4.04 10.19 -29.94
CA LEU A 19 3.71 9.13 -28.98
C LEU A 19 3.44 7.79 -29.68
N THR A 20 2.67 7.80 -30.79
CA THR A 20 2.37 6.57 -31.54
C THR A 20 3.66 5.95 -32.09
N ALA A 21 4.60 6.76 -32.59
CA ALA A 21 5.87 6.27 -33.10
C ALA A 21 6.73 5.65 -31.99
N ALA A 22 6.87 6.34 -30.85
CA ALA A 22 7.66 5.87 -29.72
C ALA A 22 7.08 4.57 -29.12
N ILE A 23 5.76 4.50 -28.91
CA ILE A 23 5.09 3.30 -28.41
C ILE A 23 5.25 2.13 -29.41
N ALA A 24 5.16 2.40 -30.73
CA ALA A 24 5.33 1.38 -31.75
C ALA A 24 6.75 0.84 -31.79
N GLU A 25 7.76 1.69 -31.64
CA GLU A 25 9.17 1.28 -31.61
C GLU A 25 9.45 0.37 -30.39
N GLN A 26 9.00 0.75 -29.18
CA GLN A 26 9.15 -0.08 -27.98
C GLN A 26 8.41 -1.41 -28.12
N ALA A 27 7.18 -1.40 -28.63
CA ALA A 27 6.40 -2.60 -28.84
C ALA A 27 7.04 -3.55 -29.87
N ALA A 28 7.65 -3.02 -30.93
CA ALA A 28 8.37 -3.82 -31.91
C ALA A 28 9.60 -4.50 -31.29
N ALA A 29 10.38 -3.78 -30.47
CA ALA A 29 11.53 -4.35 -29.77
C ALA A 29 11.13 -5.50 -28.83
N GLN A 30 10.04 -5.34 -28.06
CA GLN A 30 9.50 -6.39 -27.19
C GLN A 30 9.01 -7.62 -27.99
N LEU A 31 8.41 -7.41 -29.14
CA LEU A 31 7.98 -8.50 -30.02
C LEU A 31 9.14 -9.28 -30.62
N GLU A 32 10.22 -8.60 -30.97
CA GLU A 32 11.45 -9.25 -31.47
C GLU A 32 12.09 -10.12 -30.37
N GLU A 33 12.15 -9.62 -29.14
CA GLU A 33 12.64 -10.36 -27.98
C GLU A 33 11.78 -11.62 -27.71
N GLN A 34 10.46 -11.48 -27.67
CA GLN A 34 9.54 -12.61 -27.51
C GLN A 34 9.63 -13.64 -28.65
N ALA A 35 9.84 -13.19 -29.88
CA ALA A 35 9.98 -14.07 -31.04
C ALA A 35 11.30 -14.84 -31.04
N MET A 36 12.32 -14.39 -30.29
CA MET A 36 13.59 -15.10 -30.10
C MET A 36 13.49 -16.19 -29.02
N ASP A 37 12.66 -15.97 -27.98
CA ASP A 37 12.49 -16.90 -26.87
C ASP A 37 11.51 -18.05 -27.16
N GLU A 38 10.53 -17.82 -28.03
CA GLU A 38 9.58 -18.82 -28.49
C GLU A 38 10.01 -19.43 -29.84
N ALA A 39 9.43 -20.59 -30.22
CA ALA A 39 9.61 -21.16 -31.54
C ALA A 39 9.31 -20.11 -32.63
N PRO A 40 10.15 -19.98 -33.69
CA PRO A 40 10.08 -18.87 -34.61
C PRO A 40 8.68 -18.71 -35.22
N TRP A 41 8.14 -17.50 -35.12
CA TRP A 41 6.81 -17.19 -35.65
C TRP A 41 6.84 -17.20 -37.17
N SER A 42 5.73 -17.62 -37.78
CA SER A 42 5.61 -17.42 -39.25
C SER A 42 5.49 -15.95 -39.56
N ASP A 43 6.00 -15.57 -40.77
CA ASP A 43 5.91 -14.18 -41.25
C ASP A 43 4.48 -13.63 -41.27
N GLU A 44 3.49 -14.49 -41.47
CA GLU A 44 2.08 -14.12 -41.48
C GLU A 44 1.59 -13.82 -40.06
N LYS A 45 1.98 -14.63 -39.07
CA LYS A 45 1.65 -14.40 -37.64
C LYS A 45 2.29 -13.09 -37.16
N TYR A 46 3.57 -12.87 -37.46
CA TYR A 46 4.28 -11.64 -37.11
C TYR A 46 3.61 -10.39 -37.68
N LYS A 47 3.28 -10.38 -38.99
CA LYS A 47 2.60 -9.26 -39.65
C LYS A 47 1.20 -9.00 -39.05
N ALA A 48 0.45 -10.04 -38.74
CA ALA A 48 -0.88 -9.90 -38.15
C ALA A 48 -0.84 -9.30 -36.74
N VAL A 49 0.10 -9.71 -35.90
CA VAL A 49 0.30 -9.16 -34.54
C VAL A 49 0.75 -7.71 -34.62
N LEU A 50 1.71 -7.39 -35.50
CA LEU A 50 2.18 -6.02 -35.70
C LEU A 50 1.06 -5.08 -36.17
N ALA A 51 0.21 -5.51 -37.11
CA ALA A 51 -0.92 -4.72 -37.58
C ALA A 51 -2.00 -4.47 -36.53
N ALA A 52 -2.26 -5.46 -35.66
CA ALA A 52 -3.17 -5.30 -34.52
C ALA A 52 -2.60 -4.27 -33.52
N GLN A 53 -1.33 -4.40 -33.20
CA GLN A 53 -0.62 -3.53 -32.25
C GLN A 53 -0.54 -2.08 -32.71
N GLN A 54 -0.41 -1.81 -34.01
CA GLN A 54 -0.43 -0.44 -34.55
C GLN A 54 -1.73 0.32 -34.25
N LYS A 55 -2.88 -0.36 -34.30
CA LYS A 55 -4.18 0.26 -33.95
C LYS A 55 -4.28 0.54 -32.46
N GLU A 56 -3.82 -0.38 -31.64
CA GLU A 56 -3.80 -0.23 -30.18
C GLU A 56 -2.86 0.90 -29.77
N ASN A 57 -1.67 0.99 -30.34
CA ASN A 57 -0.70 2.04 -30.07
C ASN A 57 -1.25 3.44 -30.42
N ALA A 58 -1.94 3.59 -31.55
CA ALA A 58 -2.55 4.87 -31.92
C ALA A 58 -3.69 5.28 -30.98
N LEU A 59 -4.51 4.32 -30.53
CA LEU A 59 -5.55 4.58 -29.53
C LEU A 59 -4.95 4.98 -28.20
N LEU A 60 -3.92 4.28 -27.74
CA LEU A 60 -3.21 4.53 -26.50
C LEU A 60 -2.55 5.91 -26.51
N ALA A 61 -1.83 6.27 -27.59
CA ALA A 61 -1.26 7.59 -27.78
C ALA A 61 -2.32 8.70 -27.72
N GLY A 62 -3.49 8.48 -28.33
CA GLY A 62 -4.61 9.41 -28.25
C GLY A 62 -5.13 9.60 -26.83
N ILE A 63 -5.23 8.54 -26.04
CA ILE A 63 -5.65 8.58 -24.64
C ILE A 63 -4.63 9.33 -23.79
N LEU A 64 -3.33 9.07 -23.95
CA LEU A 64 -2.25 9.73 -23.24
C LEU A 64 -2.23 11.23 -23.53
N ALA A 65 -2.27 11.61 -24.80
CA ALA A 65 -2.32 13.01 -25.22
C ALA A 65 -3.57 13.74 -24.68
N ALA A 66 -4.74 13.08 -24.66
CA ALA A 66 -5.96 13.64 -24.07
C ALA A 66 -5.83 13.90 -22.56
N ARG A 67 -4.96 13.18 -21.88
CA ARG A 67 -4.63 13.35 -20.44
C ARG A 67 -3.49 14.33 -20.20
N GLY A 68 -2.93 14.93 -21.24
CA GLY A 68 -1.86 15.91 -21.15
C GLY A 68 -0.45 15.30 -21.15
N ILE A 69 -0.33 13.97 -21.30
CA ILE A 69 0.96 13.27 -21.43
C ILE A 69 1.35 13.35 -22.89
N THR A 70 2.27 14.26 -23.22
CA THR A 70 2.69 14.56 -24.59
C THR A 70 4.16 14.24 -24.86
N ASP A 71 4.96 14.06 -23.80
CA ASP A 71 6.34 13.63 -23.90
C ASP A 71 6.45 12.11 -24.09
N PRO A 72 7.12 11.61 -25.16
CA PRO A 72 7.31 10.18 -25.38
C PRO A 72 8.02 9.45 -24.25
N ALA A 73 9.03 10.05 -23.61
CA ALA A 73 9.77 9.41 -22.52
C ALA A 73 8.88 9.22 -21.28
N GLU A 74 8.10 10.25 -20.90
CA GLU A 74 7.10 10.16 -19.84
C GLU A 74 6.05 9.08 -20.16
N ALA A 75 5.56 9.04 -21.38
CA ALA A 75 4.57 8.04 -21.82
C ALA A 75 5.11 6.61 -21.73
N LEU A 76 6.34 6.37 -22.18
CA LEU A 76 6.98 5.06 -22.14
C LEU A 76 7.24 4.60 -20.69
N THR A 77 7.73 5.48 -19.83
CA THR A 77 7.90 5.21 -18.38
C THR A 77 6.56 4.83 -17.74
N LEU A 78 5.50 5.61 -18.04
CA LEU A 78 4.16 5.32 -17.53
C LEU A 78 3.63 3.95 -18.00
N LEU A 79 3.89 3.58 -19.26
CA LEU A 79 3.44 2.31 -19.85
C LEU A 79 4.25 1.13 -19.34
N ALA A 80 5.55 1.27 -19.19
CA ALA A 80 6.41 0.26 -18.57
C ALA A 80 5.93 -0.02 -17.15
N GLY A 81 5.53 1.03 -16.44
CA GLY A 81 5.00 0.93 -15.07
C GLY A 81 6.05 0.35 -14.10
N GLU A 82 7.30 0.67 -14.38
CA GLU A 82 8.49 0.29 -13.61
C GLU A 82 9.19 1.56 -13.14
N GLU A 83 8.43 2.39 -12.40
CA GLU A 83 9.05 3.47 -11.66
C GLU A 83 9.77 2.85 -10.45
N GLU A 84 11.05 3.21 -10.29
CA GLU A 84 11.87 2.75 -9.17
C GLU A 84 11.25 3.22 -7.85
N LEU A 85 11.27 2.35 -6.86
CA LEU A 85 10.92 2.73 -5.50
C LEU A 85 12.15 3.39 -4.86
N SER A 86 11.99 4.61 -4.35
CA SER A 86 13.10 5.31 -3.68
C SER A 86 13.60 4.55 -2.45
N ASP A 87 14.86 4.76 -2.13
CA ASP A 87 15.47 4.23 -0.92
C ASP A 87 14.68 4.71 0.32
N PRO A 88 14.22 3.79 1.19
CA PRO A 88 13.53 4.14 2.42
C PRO A 88 14.33 5.07 3.35
N ALA A 89 15.66 4.98 3.35
CA ALA A 89 16.55 5.82 4.15
C ALA A 89 16.48 7.31 3.80
N LEU A 90 15.90 7.67 2.65
CA LEU A 90 15.67 9.06 2.26
C LEU A 90 14.52 9.73 3.03
N LEU A 91 13.65 8.95 3.67
CA LEU A 91 12.62 9.48 4.56
C LEU A 91 13.26 9.94 5.88
N THR A 92 12.97 11.16 6.26
CA THR A 92 13.52 11.75 7.50
C THR A 92 13.12 10.92 8.72
N ASP A 93 14.07 10.73 9.65
CA ASP A 93 13.95 9.93 10.87
C ASP A 93 13.77 8.40 10.65
N MET A 94 13.85 7.89 9.42
CA MET A 94 13.70 6.45 9.14
C MET A 94 14.76 5.63 9.91
N ASP A 95 16.01 6.06 9.88
CA ASP A 95 17.11 5.37 10.61
C ASP A 95 16.87 5.35 12.12
N ALA A 96 16.40 6.47 12.70
CA ALA A 96 16.08 6.54 14.13
C ALA A 96 14.92 5.62 14.49
N ALA A 97 13.90 5.52 13.63
CA ALA A 97 12.79 4.60 13.80
C ALA A 97 13.27 3.14 13.79
N CYS A 98 14.08 2.76 12.80
CA CYS A 98 14.65 1.42 12.68
C CYS A 98 15.52 1.06 13.89
N GLN A 99 16.43 1.95 14.29
CA GLN A 99 17.30 1.71 15.45
C GLN A 99 16.50 1.49 16.74
N ARG A 100 15.46 2.28 17.00
CA ARG A 100 14.63 2.12 18.20
C ARG A 100 13.80 0.84 18.17
N ILE A 101 13.30 0.44 17.00
CA ILE A 101 12.57 -0.83 16.85
C ILE A 101 13.50 -2.01 17.08
N TRP A 102 14.69 -2.02 16.47
CA TRP A 102 15.68 -3.06 16.71
C TRP A 102 16.09 -3.16 18.18
N GLN A 103 16.32 -2.02 18.84
CA GLN A 103 16.59 -1.99 20.26
C GLN A 103 15.45 -2.63 21.08
N ALA A 104 14.19 -2.37 20.71
CA ALA A 104 13.05 -2.98 21.41
C ALA A 104 13.01 -4.49 21.21
N ILE A 105 13.34 -4.99 20.01
CA ILE A 105 13.40 -6.43 19.73
C ILE A 105 14.50 -7.09 20.55
N ASP A 106 15.71 -6.54 20.52
CA ASP A 106 16.87 -7.08 21.24
C ASP A 106 16.67 -7.11 22.75
N ASN A 107 15.97 -6.11 23.29
CA ASN A 107 15.64 -6.04 24.72
C ASN A 107 14.41 -6.89 25.12
N GLY A 108 13.72 -7.52 24.17
CA GLY A 108 12.47 -8.26 24.43
C GLY A 108 11.30 -7.38 24.86
N GLU A 109 11.31 -6.10 24.47
CA GLU A 109 10.27 -5.15 24.79
C GLU A 109 8.95 -5.50 24.06
N THR A 110 7.83 -5.06 24.62
CA THR A 110 6.53 -5.20 23.94
C THR A 110 6.25 -3.96 23.11
N ILE A 111 6.17 -4.12 21.80
CA ILE A 111 5.85 -3.06 20.82
C ILE A 111 4.33 -3.02 20.59
N ALA A 112 3.74 -1.84 20.66
CA ALA A 112 2.36 -1.62 20.25
C ALA A 112 2.35 -0.98 18.84
N VAL A 113 1.69 -1.60 17.88
CA VAL A 113 1.36 -0.99 16.58
C VAL A 113 -0.03 -0.38 16.69
N PHE A 114 -0.14 0.92 16.52
CA PHE A 114 -1.39 1.67 16.61
C PHE A 114 -1.72 2.28 15.25
N GLY A 115 -2.77 1.79 14.60
CA GLY A 115 -3.24 2.29 13.30
C GLY A 115 -4.51 3.11 13.39
N ASP A 116 -5.02 3.56 12.22
CA ASP A 116 -6.35 4.13 12.10
C ASP A 116 -7.39 3.04 11.78
N TYR A 117 -8.67 3.41 11.85
CA TYR A 117 -9.82 2.50 11.64
C TYR A 117 -10.22 2.32 10.19
N ASP A 118 -9.71 3.13 9.28
CA ASP A 118 -10.02 3.02 7.86
C ASP A 118 -9.18 1.92 7.16
N VAL A 119 -9.30 1.81 5.85
CA VAL A 119 -8.64 0.71 5.12
C VAL A 119 -7.14 0.91 5.06
N ASP A 120 -6.66 2.15 4.95
CA ASP A 120 -5.23 2.45 4.92
C ASP A 120 -4.60 2.12 6.28
N GLY A 121 -5.16 2.64 7.39
CA GLY A 121 -4.67 2.36 8.74
C GLY A 121 -4.72 0.88 9.11
N VAL A 122 -5.77 0.15 8.69
CA VAL A 122 -5.88 -1.30 8.93
C VAL A 122 -4.85 -2.08 8.13
N THR A 123 -4.62 -1.75 6.86
CA THR A 123 -3.62 -2.44 6.03
C THR A 123 -2.20 -2.10 6.45
N ALA A 124 -1.92 -0.84 6.80
CA ALA A 124 -0.66 -0.41 7.40
C ALA A 124 -0.34 -1.16 8.70
N THR A 125 -1.36 -1.26 9.59
CA THR A 125 -1.22 -2.01 10.86
C THR A 125 -0.95 -3.50 10.59
N ALA A 126 -1.68 -4.12 9.67
CA ALA A 126 -1.52 -5.53 9.35
C ALA A 126 -0.12 -5.81 8.77
N LEU A 127 0.37 -4.90 7.92
CA LEU A 127 1.66 -4.97 7.28
C LEU A 127 2.77 -4.91 8.32
N LEU A 128 2.82 -3.86 9.13
CA LEU A 128 3.86 -3.68 10.14
C LEU A 128 3.79 -4.73 11.25
N TYR A 129 2.57 -5.06 11.72
CA TYR A 129 2.38 -6.12 12.72
C TYR A 129 2.94 -7.47 12.27
N GLN A 130 2.63 -7.88 11.02
CA GLN A 130 3.12 -9.14 10.47
C GLN A 130 4.63 -9.13 10.34
N HIS A 131 5.19 -8.03 9.85
CA HIS A 131 6.62 -7.87 9.64
C HIS A 131 7.39 -7.98 10.96
N LEU A 132 7.05 -7.16 11.95
CA LEU A 132 7.69 -7.19 13.27
C LEU A 132 7.55 -8.54 13.95
N LYS A 133 6.42 -9.22 13.77
CA LYS A 133 6.22 -10.56 14.29
C LYS A 133 7.09 -11.59 13.61
N GLY A 134 7.33 -11.45 12.31
CA GLY A 134 8.29 -12.25 11.52
C GLY A 134 9.73 -12.08 12.01
N MET A 135 10.10 -10.87 12.44
CA MET A 135 11.40 -10.56 13.07
C MET A 135 11.54 -11.09 14.50
N GLY A 136 10.51 -11.72 15.08
CA GLY A 136 10.53 -12.27 16.45
C GLY A 136 10.13 -11.28 17.54
N ALA A 137 9.65 -10.09 17.20
CA ALA A 137 9.21 -9.10 18.17
C ALA A 137 7.96 -9.54 18.96
N THR A 138 7.86 -9.11 20.20
CA THR A 138 6.64 -9.19 20.99
C THR A 138 5.74 -8.01 20.63
N VAL A 139 4.73 -8.25 19.77
CA VAL A 139 3.92 -7.19 19.18
C VAL A 139 2.45 -7.30 19.58
N LYS A 140 1.83 -6.17 19.89
CA LYS A 140 0.39 -6.00 20.05
C LYS A 140 -0.11 -4.96 19.05
N CYS A 141 -1.31 -5.16 18.49
CA CYS A 141 -1.95 -4.16 17.65
C CYS A 141 -3.19 -3.58 18.31
N MET A 142 -3.45 -2.31 18.02
CA MET A 142 -4.65 -1.60 18.46
C MET A 142 -5.12 -0.67 17.37
N LEU A 143 -6.42 -0.59 17.18
CA LEU A 143 -7.09 0.37 16.32
C LEU A 143 -8.13 1.13 17.15
N PRO A 144 -8.35 2.42 16.90
CA PRO A 144 -9.40 3.17 17.57
C PRO A 144 -10.78 2.64 17.19
N SER A 145 -11.75 2.82 18.05
CA SER A 145 -13.15 2.49 17.76
C SER A 145 -13.85 3.71 17.16
N ARG A 146 -14.58 3.53 16.06
CA ARG A 146 -15.34 4.60 15.42
C ARG A 146 -16.31 5.33 16.35
N GLU A 147 -16.82 4.63 17.37
CA GLU A 147 -17.95 5.11 18.19
C GLU A 147 -17.51 5.71 19.54
N GLY A 148 -16.25 5.58 19.95
CA GLY A 148 -15.83 5.93 21.31
C GLY A 148 -14.54 6.72 21.49
N ASP A 149 -13.54 6.53 20.63
CA ASP A 149 -12.18 7.01 20.91
C ASP A 149 -11.78 8.27 20.11
N GLY A 150 -12.62 8.69 19.15
CA GLY A 150 -12.28 9.78 18.21
C GLY A 150 -11.29 9.31 17.13
N TYR A 151 -10.75 10.27 16.39
CA TYR A 151 -9.74 10.05 15.35
C TYR A 151 -8.34 10.09 15.94
N GLY A 152 -7.47 9.15 15.51
CA GLY A 152 -6.05 9.12 15.84
C GLY A 152 -5.70 8.60 17.25
N LEU A 153 -4.46 8.84 17.64
CA LEU A 153 -3.91 8.40 18.92
C LEU A 153 -4.54 9.19 20.08
N SER A 154 -5.02 8.50 21.11
CA SER A 154 -5.64 9.12 22.28
C SER A 154 -4.91 8.75 23.57
N LYS A 155 -5.00 9.61 24.59
CA LYS A 155 -4.43 9.35 25.93
C LYS A 155 -4.99 8.06 26.55
N ASN A 156 -6.27 7.73 26.29
CA ASN A 156 -6.88 6.47 26.74
C ASN A 156 -6.27 5.24 26.04
N ALA A 157 -6.00 5.34 24.74
CA ALA A 157 -5.33 4.27 24.01
C ALA A 157 -3.91 4.05 24.52
N ILE A 158 -3.14 5.12 24.74
CA ILE A 158 -1.79 5.07 25.32
C ILE A 158 -1.82 4.42 26.70
N GLN A 159 -2.73 4.85 27.59
CA GLN A 159 -2.87 4.24 28.93
C GLN A 159 -3.23 2.74 28.84
N SER A 160 -4.07 2.37 27.88
CA SER A 160 -4.43 0.95 27.65
C SER A 160 -3.22 0.12 27.18
N MET A 161 -2.38 0.68 26.29
CA MET A 161 -1.15 0.04 25.83
C MET A 161 -0.11 -0.09 26.96
N HIS A 162 0.06 0.97 27.75
CA HIS A 162 0.91 0.94 28.94
C HIS A 162 0.48 -0.15 29.94
N ASN A 163 -0.81 -0.24 30.25
CA ASN A 163 -1.36 -1.25 31.15
C ASN A 163 -1.18 -2.68 30.61
N LYS A 164 -1.01 -2.85 29.30
CA LYS A 164 -0.68 -4.11 28.65
C LYS A 164 0.83 -4.40 28.61
N GLY A 165 1.64 -3.54 29.21
CA GLY A 165 3.10 -3.69 29.29
C GLY A 165 3.84 -3.30 28.02
N CYS A 166 3.25 -2.48 27.15
CA CYS A 166 3.96 -1.93 26.00
C CYS A 166 4.89 -0.80 26.46
N THR A 167 6.11 -0.74 25.91
CA THR A 167 7.11 0.27 26.19
C THR A 167 7.42 1.14 24.97
N LEU A 168 7.11 0.64 23.78
CA LEU A 168 7.23 1.35 22.51
C LEU A 168 5.88 1.33 21.79
N ILE A 169 5.44 2.50 21.31
CA ILE A 169 4.31 2.66 20.41
C ILE A 169 4.86 3.04 19.04
N VAL A 170 4.43 2.34 18.00
CA VAL A 170 4.64 2.71 16.59
C VAL A 170 3.27 3.00 16.00
N THR A 171 3.00 4.26 15.66
CA THR A 171 1.77 4.62 14.95
C THR A 171 1.94 4.39 13.45
N VAL A 172 0.88 4.03 12.78
CA VAL A 172 0.82 3.92 11.32
C VAL A 172 -0.45 4.60 10.84
N ASP A 173 -0.31 5.46 9.81
CA ASP A 173 -1.42 6.22 9.21
C ASP A 173 -2.11 7.17 10.21
N ASN A 174 -1.41 7.58 11.24
CA ASN A 174 -1.85 8.59 12.19
C ASN A 174 -0.72 9.02 13.12
N GLY A 175 -0.96 10.07 13.90
CA GLY A 175 -0.09 10.48 14.99
C GLY A 175 0.67 11.77 14.74
N ILE A 176 0.75 12.26 13.49
CA ILE A 176 1.50 13.50 13.18
C ILE A 176 0.98 14.73 13.93
N SER A 177 -0.30 14.73 14.30
CA SER A 177 -0.93 15.81 15.08
C SER A 177 -0.97 15.56 16.59
N ALA A 178 -0.48 14.41 17.07
CA ALA A 178 -0.65 13.92 18.44
C ALA A 178 0.40 14.52 19.41
N VAL A 179 0.50 15.87 19.48
CA VAL A 179 1.52 16.56 20.29
C VAL A 179 1.33 16.32 21.79
N GLU A 180 0.10 16.48 22.30
CA GLU A 180 -0.19 16.24 23.72
C GLU A 180 -0.11 14.76 24.08
N GLU A 181 -0.48 13.88 23.17
CA GLU A 181 -0.43 12.44 23.32
C GLU A 181 1.03 11.95 23.41
N ALA A 182 1.93 12.55 22.65
CA ALA A 182 3.37 12.27 22.72
C ALA A 182 3.94 12.65 24.10
N ASP A 183 3.61 13.85 24.59
CA ASP A 183 4.02 14.29 25.94
C ASP A 183 3.42 13.34 27.02
N PHE A 184 2.19 12.85 26.84
CA PHE A 184 1.56 11.90 27.73
C PHE A 184 2.24 10.53 27.70
N ALA A 185 2.59 9.99 26.53
CA ALA A 185 3.33 8.74 26.39
C ALA A 185 4.68 8.83 27.10
N ALA A 186 5.42 9.91 26.91
CA ALA A 186 6.69 10.18 27.58
C ALA A 186 6.53 10.23 29.09
N SER A 187 5.44 10.80 29.61
CA SER A 187 5.17 10.84 31.07
C SER A 187 4.97 9.48 31.69
N LEU A 188 4.58 8.48 30.91
CA LEU A 188 4.44 7.09 31.31
C LEU A 188 5.72 6.26 31.06
N GLY A 189 6.79 6.88 30.59
CA GLY A 189 8.04 6.20 30.23
C GLY A 189 7.93 5.33 28.98
N MET A 190 6.99 5.66 28.09
CA MET A 190 6.83 4.97 26.80
C MET A 190 7.48 5.80 25.68
N ASP A 191 8.20 5.14 24.80
CA ASP A 191 8.70 5.74 23.57
C ASP A 191 7.64 5.69 22.46
N LEU A 192 7.69 6.69 21.59
CA LEU A 192 6.78 6.84 20.47
C LEU A 192 7.58 6.98 19.17
N ILE A 193 7.19 6.21 18.15
CA ILE A 193 7.56 6.39 16.76
C ILE A 193 6.29 6.68 16.00
N ILE A 194 6.31 7.73 15.19
CA ILE A 194 5.18 8.13 14.36
C ILE A 194 5.53 7.82 12.91
N THR A 195 4.65 7.07 12.21
CA THR A 195 4.66 6.96 10.76
C THR A 195 3.32 7.44 10.23
N ASP A 196 3.35 8.48 9.42
CA ASP A 196 2.14 9.14 8.94
C ASP A 196 2.35 9.69 7.52
N HIS A 197 1.29 10.18 6.90
CA HIS A 197 1.31 10.84 5.59
C HIS A 197 0.37 12.06 5.52
N HIS A 198 -0.21 12.43 6.65
CA HIS A 198 -1.07 13.61 6.76
C HIS A 198 -0.26 14.89 6.88
N LEU A 199 -0.88 16.04 6.60
CA LEU A 199 -0.21 17.33 6.71
C LEU A 199 0.29 17.59 8.15
N PRO A 200 1.60 17.78 8.34
CA PRO A 200 2.16 18.05 9.65
C PRO A 200 1.70 19.41 10.22
N PRO A 201 1.51 19.51 11.55
CA PRO A 201 1.31 20.79 12.23
C PRO A 201 2.60 21.62 12.25
N GLU A 202 2.50 22.90 12.67
CA GLU A 202 3.70 23.76 12.84
C GLU A 202 4.71 23.19 13.85
N THR A 203 4.22 22.50 14.87
CA THR A 203 5.06 21.85 15.89
C THR A 203 4.82 20.36 15.86
N LEU A 204 5.87 19.61 15.53
CA LEU A 204 5.80 18.15 15.50
C LEU A 204 5.70 17.57 16.92
N PRO A 205 5.04 16.39 17.09
CA PRO A 205 5.06 15.65 18.34
C PRO A 205 6.49 15.30 18.77
N LYS A 206 6.77 15.33 20.07
CA LYS A 206 8.06 14.88 20.64
C LYS A 206 8.10 13.36 20.69
N ALA A 207 8.50 12.75 19.60
CA ALA A 207 8.69 11.31 19.46
C ALA A 207 10.17 10.98 19.22
N VAL A 208 10.54 9.71 19.36
CA VAL A 208 11.90 9.23 19.03
C VAL A 208 12.17 9.41 17.54
N ALA A 209 11.15 9.17 16.72
CA ALA A 209 11.19 9.37 15.28
C ALA A 209 9.80 9.79 14.77
N VAL A 210 9.77 10.65 13.75
CA VAL A 210 8.57 11.08 13.06
C VAL A 210 8.80 10.92 11.56
N VAL A 211 8.36 9.82 10.99
CA VAL A 211 8.54 9.50 9.57
C VAL A 211 7.28 9.92 8.82
N ASP A 212 7.39 11.00 8.07
CA ASP A 212 6.29 11.52 7.24
C ASP A 212 6.87 12.25 6.02
N PRO A 213 6.53 11.82 4.80
CA PRO A 213 7.05 12.43 3.59
C PRO A 213 6.62 13.89 3.38
N LEU A 214 5.55 14.35 4.05
CA LEU A 214 5.04 15.72 3.95
C LEU A 214 5.69 16.70 4.92
N ARG A 215 6.62 16.27 5.77
CA ARG A 215 7.40 17.18 6.61
C ARG A 215 8.20 18.16 5.77
N VAL A 216 8.32 19.38 6.26
CA VAL A 216 9.05 20.47 5.58
C VAL A 216 10.54 20.13 5.40
N ASP A 217 11.11 19.39 6.34
CA ASP A 217 12.51 18.96 6.37
C ASP A 217 12.73 17.57 5.75
N ASP A 218 11.71 16.94 5.20
CA ASP A 218 11.84 15.67 4.48
C ASP A 218 12.29 15.91 3.03
N HIS A 219 13.30 15.17 2.60
CA HIS A 219 13.91 15.28 1.28
C HIS A 219 13.68 14.05 0.39
N SER A 220 12.81 13.12 0.80
CA SER A 220 12.45 11.98 -0.03
C SER A 220 11.85 12.44 -1.37
N PRO A 221 12.15 11.77 -2.47
CA PRO A 221 11.76 12.24 -3.81
C PRO A 221 10.25 12.08 -4.08
N PHE A 222 9.56 11.19 -3.36
CA PHE A 222 8.15 10.93 -3.54
C PHE A 222 7.34 11.24 -2.29
N LYS A 223 6.40 12.18 -2.42
CA LYS A 223 5.60 12.72 -1.31
C LYS A 223 4.18 12.14 -1.23
N GLY A 224 3.82 11.32 -2.18
CA GLY A 224 2.45 10.84 -2.37
C GLY A 224 2.16 9.47 -1.76
N LEU A 225 2.95 8.98 -0.82
CA LEU A 225 2.68 7.71 -0.13
C LEU A 225 1.47 7.85 0.81
N CYS A 226 0.65 6.81 0.91
CA CYS A 226 -0.35 6.65 1.99
C CYS A 226 0.29 6.03 3.24
N GLY A 227 -0.44 5.89 4.34
CA GLY A 227 0.05 5.28 5.58
C GLY A 227 0.59 3.86 5.38
N ALA A 228 -0.07 3.01 4.58
CA ALA A 228 0.44 1.68 4.23
C ALA A 228 1.70 1.75 3.36
N GLY A 229 1.85 2.78 2.53
CA GLY A 229 3.06 3.04 1.75
C GLY A 229 4.25 3.42 2.64
N VAL A 230 4.04 4.26 3.64
CA VAL A 230 5.08 4.61 4.63
C VAL A 230 5.45 3.39 5.48
N ALA A 231 4.47 2.61 5.94
CA ALA A 231 4.71 1.36 6.66
C ALA A 231 5.48 0.33 5.82
N PHE A 232 5.19 0.26 4.51
CA PHE A 232 5.95 -0.57 3.56
C PHE A 232 7.42 -0.15 3.50
N LYS A 233 7.70 1.16 3.41
CA LYS A 233 9.07 1.69 3.42
C LYS A 233 9.79 1.38 4.73
N LEU A 234 9.10 1.50 5.88
CA LEU A 234 9.66 1.14 7.18
C LEU A 234 10.04 -0.33 7.24
N CYS A 235 9.23 -1.25 6.70
CA CYS A 235 9.56 -2.66 6.66
C CYS A 235 10.81 -2.95 5.80
N ALA A 236 10.93 -2.31 4.63
CA ALA A 236 12.12 -2.44 3.78
C ALA A 236 13.37 -1.90 4.48
N ALA A 237 13.26 -0.77 5.19
CA ALA A 237 14.36 -0.21 5.97
C ALA A 237 14.79 -1.13 7.14
N LEU A 238 13.82 -1.76 7.81
CA LEU A 238 14.09 -2.70 8.90
C LEU A 238 14.84 -3.94 8.41
N ASP A 239 14.53 -4.46 7.22
CA ASP A 239 15.25 -5.60 6.63
C ASP A 239 16.56 -5.19 5.96
N GLY A 240 16.78 -3.88 5.73
CA GLY A 240 17.95 -3.38 5.01
C GLY A 240 17.96 -3.86 3.55
N CYS A 241 16.81 -4.15 2.95
CA CYS A 241 16.68 -4.64 1.59
C CYS A 241 16.16 -3.55 0.65
N PRO A 242 16.41 -3.66 -0.67
CA PRO A 242 15.74 -2.83 -1.65
C PRO A 242 14.21 -2.94 -1.52
N PRO A 243 13.45 -1.84 -1.62
CA PRO A 243 12.01 -1.88 -1.42
C PRO A 243 11.27 -2.76 -2.45
N GLU A 244 11.88 -3.03 -3.61
CA GLU A 244 11.34 -3.95 -4.61
C GLU A 244 11.21 -5.39 -4.08
N GLU A 245 12.12 -5.83 -3.22
CA GLU A 245 12.07 -7.17 -2.60
C GLU A 245 10.88 -7.30 -1.64
N MET A 246 10.48 -6.19 -1.00
CA MET A 246 9.29 -6.17 -0.13
C MET A 246 7.98 -6.26 -0.90
N LEU A 247 7.98 -5.97 -2.20
CA LEU A 247 6.75 -6.08 -3.03
C LEU A 247 6.15 -7.48 -2.95
N ASP A 248 6.99 -8.51 -3.03
CA ASP A 248 6.52 -9.90 -2.99
C ASP A 248 5.99 -10.31 -1.62
N TYR A 249 6.44 -9.64 -0.56
CA TYR A 249 6.03 -9.96 0.80
C TYR A 249 4.73 -9.27 1.22
N CYS A 250 4.57 -7.97 0.94
CA CYS A 250 3.46 -7.16 1.45
C CYS A 250 2.88 -6.15 0.45
N GLY A 251 3.26 -6.23 -0.83
CA GLY A 251 2.76 -5.34 -1.88
C GLY A 251 1.23 -5.38 -2.02
N ASP A 252 0.59 -6.51 -1.73
CA ASP A 252 -0.88 -6.64 -1.71
C ASP A 252 -1.54 -5.73 -0.66
N LEU A 253 -0.99 -5.63 0.55
CA LEU A 253 -1.49 -4.74 1.60
C LEU A 253 -1.23 -3.27 1.26
N ALA A 254 0.00 -2.93 0.83
CA ALA A 254 0.35 -1.57 0.43
C ALA A 254 -0.53 -1.06 -0.72
N ALA A 255 -0.81 -1.92 -1.73
CA ALA A 255 -1.70 -1.57 -2.83
C ALA A 255 -3.14 -1.32 -2.39
N VAL A 256 -3.66 -2.12 -1.47
CA VAL A 256 -5.04 -1.95 -0.96
C VAL A 256 -5.16 -0.65 -0.19
N GLY A 257 -4.21 -0.31 0.70
CA GLY A 257 -4.18 0.97 1.40
C GLY A 257 -4.13 2.14 0.41
N THR A 258 -3.15 2.13 -0.52
CA THR A 258 -2.97 3.18 -1.53
C THR A 258 -4.23 3.46 -2.35
N VAL A 259 -4.94 2.39 -2.79
CA VAL A 259 -6.18 2.55 -3.58
C VAL A 259 -7.34 3.00 -2.72
N ALA A 260 -7.43 2.53 -1.49
CA ALA A 260 -8.55 2.86 -0.59
C ALA A 260 -8.50 4.31 -0.11
N ASP A 261 -7.29 4.84 0.11
CA ASP A 261 -7.06 6.24 0.45
C ASP A 261 -7.11 7.19 -0.77
N VAL A 262 -7.43 6.64 -1.94
CA VAL A 262 -7.61 7.42 -3.19
C VAL A 262 -6.34 8.19 -3.58
N MET A 263 -5.17 7.65 -3.24
CA MET A 263 -3.90 8.30 -3.60
C MET A 263 -3.69 8.33 -5.13
N PRO A 264 -3.06 9.38 -5.65
CA PRO A 264 -2.71 9.45 -7.06
C PRO A 264 -1.83 8.27 -7.48
N LEU A 265 -2.24 7.53 -8.52
CA LEU A 265 -1.52 6.37 -9.05
C LEU A 265 -0.41 6.81 -10.03
N VAL A 266 0.51 7.60 -9.52
CA VAL A 266 1.71 8.10 -10.21
C VAL A 266 2.94 7.74 -9.39
N GLY A 267 4.14 7.77 -9.99
CA GLY A 267 5.38 7.48 -9.28
C GLY A 267 5.34 6.13 -8.57
N GLU A 268 5.90 6.07 -7.40
CA GLU A 268 5.99 4.86 -6.58
C GLU A 268 4.64 4.19 -6.31
N ASN A 269 3.56 4.97 -6.12
CA ASN A 269 2.22 4.41 -5.92
C ASN A 269 1.75 3.54 -7.09
N ARG A 270 2.15 3.90 -8.32
CA ARG A 270 1.81 3.11 -9.49
C ARG A 270 2.50 1.76 -9.47
N THR A 271 3.78 1.73 -9.11
CA THR A 271 4.57 0.49 -8.96
C THR A 271 4.01 -0.39 -7.85
N LEU A 272 3.76 0.18 -6.66
CA LEU A 272 3.14 -0.52 -5.53
C LEU A 272 1.79 -1.14 -5.91
N VAL A 273 0.91 -0.36 -6.53
CA VAL A 273 -0.43 -0.83 -6.89
C VAL A 273 -0.37 -1.87 -8.01
N LYS A 274 0.49 -1.68 -9.03
CA LYS A 274 0.64 -2.65 -10.13
C LYS A 274 1.14 -4.02 -9.60
N ALA A 275 2.17 -4.01 -8.75
CA ALA A 275 2.68 -5.23 -8.13
C ALA A 275 1.66 -5.88 -7.19
N GLY A 276 1.07 -5.10 -6.30
CA GLY A 276 0.09 -5.62 -5.34
C GLY A 276 -1.19 -6.16 -5.97
N LEU A 277 -1.67 -5.56 -7.07
CA LEU A 277 -2.82 -6.09 -7.82
C LEU A 277 -2.52 -7.46 -8.44
N ARG A 278 -1.27 -7.72 -8.87
CA ARG A 278 -0.85 -9.05 -9.33
C ARG A 278 -0.87 -10.05 -8.18
N GLN A 279 -0.33 -9.66 -7.01
CA GLN A 279 -0.34 -10.51 -5.82
C GLN A 279 -1.76 -10.82 -5.33
N LEU A 280 -2.67 -9.85 -5.33
CA LEU A 280 -4.07 -10.04 -4.91
C LEU A 280 -4.81 -11.10 -5.73
N GLN A 281 -4.37 -11.38 -6.95
CA GLN A 281 -4.94 -12.47 -7.78
C GLN A 281 -4.58 -13.84 -7.22
N GLN A 282 -3.44 -13.98 -6.56
CA GLN A 282 -2.86 -15.23 -6.07
C GLN A 282 -2.70 -15.22 -4.54
N THR A 283 -3.19 -14.19 -3.85
CA THR A 283 -3.01 -14.05 -2.40
C THR A 283 -3.61 -15.22 -1.64
N ASP A 284 -2.86 -15.73 -0.70
CA ASP A 284 -3.23 -16.76 0.26
C ASP A 284 -3.68 -16.18 1.62
N ARG A 285 -3.72 -14.84 1.76
CA ARG A 285 -4.23 -14.19 2.97
C ARG A 285 -5.71 -14.48 3.16
N PRO A 286 -6.12 -15.09 4.30
CA PRO A 286 -7.51 -15.51 4.52
C PRO A 286 -8.51 -14.37 4.38
N GLY A 287 -8.16 -13.15 4.83
CA GLY A 287 -9.01 -11.97 4.72
C GLY A 287 -9.33 -11.61 3.26
N PHE A 288 -8.31 -11.53 2.40
CA PHE A 288 -8.49 -11.25 0.98
C PHE A 288 -9.19 -12.40 0.25
N GLY A 289 -8.91 -13.65 0.64
CA GLY A 289 -9.60 -14.82 0.13
C GLY A 289 -11.11 -14.79 0.42
N ALA A 290 -11.50 -14.42 1.63
CA ALA A 290 -12.90 -14.25 2.02
C ALA A 290 -13.59 -13.11 1.25
N MET A 291 -12.93 -11.97 1.07
CA MET A 291 -13.45 -10.84 0.26
C MET A 291 -13.68 -11.26 -1.19
N ARG A 292 -12.73 -11.98 -1.79
CA ARG A 292 -12.83 -12.50 -3.17
C ARG A 292 -13.99 -13.46 -3.35
N SER A 293 -14.21 -14.34 -2.37
CA SER A 293 -15.31 -15.31 -2.39
C SER A 293 -16.68 -14.64 -2.26
N SER A 294 -16.79 -13.64 -1.37
CA SER A 294 -18.03 -12.86 -1.16
C SER A 294 -18.43 -12.02 -2.38
N SER A 295 -17.45 -11.53 -3.17
CA SER A 295 -17.72 -10.73 -4.36
C SER A 295 -18.27 -11.55 -5.55
N ARG A 296 -18.12 -12.88 -5.54
CA ARG A 296 -18.67 -13.76 -6.57
C ARG A 296 -20.18 -13.97 -6.46
N SER A 297 -20.77 -13.74 -5.30
CA SER A 297 -22.16 -14.04 -5.00
C SER A 297 -23.18 -12.92 -5.29
N GLY A 298 -22.80 -11.80 -5.83
CA GLY A 298 -23.74 -10.77 -6.24
C GLY A 298 -23.18 -9.39 -6.49
N CYS A 299 -23.41 -8.87 -7.67
CA CYS A 299 -23.45 -7.46 -8.06
C CYS A 299 -22.44 -6.89 -9.05
N CYS A 300 -21.53 -7.65 -9.63
CA CYS A 300 -20.79 -7.11 -10.78
C CYS A 300 -20.74 -8.12 -11.94
N SER A 301 -21.11 -7.64 -13.13
CA SER A 301 -21.08 -8.38 -14.40
C SER A 301 -19.69 -8.97 -14.69
N ASN A 302 -19.70 -10.08 -15.39
CA ASN A 302 -18.64 -11.09 -15.58
C ASN A 302 -17.27 -10.67 -16.15
N ASN A 303 -16.94 -9.38 -16.34
CA ASN A 303 -15.75 -8.97 -17.09
C ASN A 303 -14.71 -8.12 -16.35
N SER A 304 -14.82 -7.88 -15.04
CA SER A 304 -13.78 -7.18 -14.29
C SER A 304 -12.85 -8.15 -13.56
N SER A 305 -11.54 -7.88 -13.58
CA SER A 305 -10.54 -8.70 -12.87
C SER A 305 -10.89 -8.82 -11.38
N ALA A 306 -10.52 -9.94 -10.76
CA ALA A 306 -10.77 -10.19 -9.34
C ALA A 306 -10.19 -9.10 -8.44
N ALA A 307 -9.05 -8.50 -8.83
CA ALA A 307 -8.41 -7.41 -8.15
C ALA A 307 -9.25 -6.12 -8.14
N LEU A 308 -9.87 -5.75 -9.28
CA LEU A 308 -10.75 -4.59 -9.37
C LEU A 308 -12.01 -4.78 -8.52
N LYS A 309 -12.51 -6.03 -8.41
CA LYS A 309 -13.64 -6.38 -7.55
C LYS A 309 -13.31 -6.27 -6.06
N ILE A 310 -12.09 -6.59 -5.66
CA ILE A 310 -11.62 -6.41 -4.29
C ILE A 310 -11.55 -4.91 -3.98
N CYS A 311 -10.92 -4.08 -4.84
CA CYS A 311 -10.84 -2.64 -4.64
C CYS A 311 -12.22 -1.97 -4.59
N CYS A 312 -13.14 -2.31 -5.50
CA CYS A 312 -14.53 -1.79 -5.46
C CYS A 312 -15.30 -2.27 -4.24
N SER A 313 -15.09 -3.52 -3.77
CA SER A 313 -15.78 -4.04 -2.59
C SER A 313 -15.22 -3.49 -1.28
N VAL A 314 -13.93 -3.17 -1.25
CA VAL A 314 -13.29 -2.50 -0.12
C VAL A 314 -13.89 -1.12 0.12
N SER A 315 -14.02 -0.29 -0.93
CA SER A 315 -14.60 1.05 -0.81
C SER A 315 -16.10 1.06 -0.44
N CYS A 316 -16.88 0.08 -0.96
CA CYS A 316 -18.34 0.06 -0.77
C CYS A 316 -18.84 -0.83 0.39
N ARG A 317 -18.04 -1.76 0.91
CA ARG A 317 -18.51 -2.81 1.83
C ARG A 317 -17.68 -2.99 3.11
N TRP A 318 -16.65 -2.18 3.33
CA TRP A 318 -15.81 -2.32 4.52
C TRP A 318 -16.64 -2.30 5.83
N ALA A 319 -17.67 -1.47 5.91
CA ALA A 319 -18.60 -1.43 7.03
C ALA A 319 -19.39 -2.76 7.25
N LEU A 320 -19.66 -3.52 6.19
CA LEU A 320 -20.35 -4.81 6.23
C LEU A 320 -19.39 -6.00 6.47
N ILE A 321 -18.13 -5.89 6.04
CA ILE A 321 -17.13 -6.96 6.14
C ILE A 321 -16.54 -7.02 7.56
N SER A 322 -16.39 -5.91 8.24
CA SER A 322 -16.07 -5.90 9.68
C SER A 322 -17.08 -6.73 10.50
N PHE A 323 -18.34 -6.74 10.09
CA PHE A 323 -19.41 -7.52 10.71
C PHE A 323 -19.36 -9.00 10.32
N SER A 324 -19.04 -9.33 9.06
CA SER A 324 -19.07 -10.71 8.54
C SER A 324 -17.82 -11.52 8.95
N LEU A 325 -16.64 -10.90 9.01
CA LEU A 325 -15.41 -11.52 9.51
C LEU A 325 -15.50 -11.82 11.01
N CYS A 326 -16.29 -11.03 11.76
CA CYS A 326 -16.57 -11.29 13.16
C CYS A 326 -17.43 -12.53 13.37
N ALA A 327 -18.37 -12.80 12.48
CA ALA A 327 -19.29 -13.94 12.57
C ALA A 327 -18.61 -15.29 12.23
N SER A 328 -17.62 -15.30 11.32
CA SER A 328 -16.90 -16.52 10.95
C SER A 328 -15.72 -16.87 11.87
N SER A 329 -15.23 -15.92 12.68
CA SER A 329 -14.13 -16.14 13.65
C SER A 329 -14.59 -16.60 15.02
N SER A 330 -15.90 -16.69 15.29
CA SER A 330 -16.46 -17.25 16.53
C SER A 330 -16.18 -18.75 16.73
N ALA A 331 -15.59 -19.43 15.71
CA ALA A 331 -15.14 -20.82 15.79
C ALA A 331 -13.68 -20.98 16.27
N LEU A 332 -12.90 -19.90 16.46
CA LEU A 332 -11.51 -19.94 16.91
C LEU A 332 -11.38 -19.15 18.23
N SER A 333 -11.51 -19.88 19.32
CA SER A 333 -11.08 -19.62 20.72
C SER A 333 -11.33 -18.23 21.35
N GLY A 334 -12.03 -18.26 22.47
CA GLY A 334 -12.35 -17.26 23.46
C GLY A 334 -11.23 -16.34 23.96
N SER A 335 -10.86 -15.35 23.20
CA SER A 335 -10.08 -14.22 23.69
C SER A 335 -10.83 -12.91 23.38
N SER A 336 -10.88 -12.04 24.38
CA SER A 336 -11.54 -10.71 24.37
C SER A 336 -10.82 -9.67 23.50
N GLN A 337 -10.42 -10.00 22.29
CA GLN A 337 -9.86 -9.02 21.34
C GLN A 337 -10.98 -8.24 20.66
N SER A 338 -10.78 -6.93 20.46
CA SER A 338 -11.71 -6.08 19.71
C SER A 338 -11.89 -6.58 18.29
N THR A 339 -13.03 -6.29 17.67
CA THR A 339 -13.36 -6.67 16.28
C THR A 339 -12.30 -6.19 15.29
N SER A 340 -11.76 -5.00 15.52
CA SER A 340 -10.71 -4.38 14.69
C SER A 340 -9.40 -5.17 14.73
N CYS A 341 -8.98 -5.64 15.92
CA CYS A 341 -7.80 -6.50 16.07
C CYS A 341 -7.91 -7.84 15.32
N LYS A 342 -9.13 -8.40 15.24
CA LYS A 342 -9.38 -9.63 14.48
C LYS A 342 -9.25 -9.43 12.97
N ALA A 343 -9.63 -8.26 12.45
CA ALA A 343 -9.46 -7.90 11.06
C ALA A 343 -7.97 -7.79 10.68
N VAL A 344 -7.17 -7.12 11.51
CA VAL A 344 -5.72 -7.04 11.32
C VAL A 344 -5.08 -8.42 11.31
N THR A 345 -5.43 -9.29 12.25
CA THR A 345 -4.91 -10.65 12.31
C THR A 345 -5.28 -11.47 11.06
N ALA A 346 -6.51 -11.36 10.56
CA ALA A 346 -6.95 -12.05 9.35
C ALA A 346 -6.21 -11.60 8.07
N LEU A 347 -5.88 -10.31 7.99
CA LEU A 347 -5.10 -9.76 6.88
C LEU A 347 -3.60 -10.09 6.99
N SER A 348 -3.08 -10.17 8.23
CA SER A 348 -1.67 -10.44 8.47
C SER A 348 -1.27 -11.91 8.37
N MET A 349 -2.19 -12.87 8.46
CA MET A 349 -1.86 -14.30 8.38
C MET A 349 -1.42 -14.69 6.96
N ARG A 350 -0.24 -15.31 6.84
CA ARG A 350 0.22 -16.11 5.70
C ARG A 350 0.44 -17.56 6.17
N PRO A 351 0.24 -18.58 5.33
CA PRO A 351 0.58 -19.95 5.68
C PRO A 351 2.06 -20.09 5.99
N ALA A 352 2.38 -20.79 7.07
CA ALA A 352 3.75 -20.95 7.62
C ALA A 352 4.77 -21.56 6.62
N ALA A 353 4.35 -22.08 5.47
CA ALA A 353 5.21 -22.70 4.48
C ALA A 353 6.09 -21.72 3.69
N LEU A 354 5.68 -20.44 3.57
CA LEU A 354 6.43 -19.42 2.81
C LEU A 354 7.51 -18.71 3.63
N MET A 355 7.44 -18.76 4.97
CA MET A 355 8.42 -18.11 5.84
C MET A 355 9.79 -18.82 5.90
N ARG A 356 9.93 -20.03 5.36
CA ARG A 356 11.22 -20.78 5.42
C ARG A 356 12.14 -20.54 4.23
N GLY A 357 11.72 -19.84 3.21
CA GLY A 357 12.51 -19.58 2.00
C GLY A 357 13.27 -18.27 1.96
N ALA A 358 12.95 -17.33 2.85
CA ALA A 358 13.57 -15.99 2.85
C ALA A 358 14.74 -15.82 3.84
N MET A 359 15.13 -16.88 4.56
CA MET A 359 16.26 -16.89 5.50
C MET A 359 17.33 -17.95 5.15
N ALA A 360 17.48 -18.31 3.87
CA ALA A 360 18.53 -19.21 3.42
C ALA A 360 19.43 -18.56 2.37
#